data_4ea07c5eb80d7becc0b50bfd4b9a731b
#
_entry.id   4ea07c5eb80d7becc0b50bfd4b9a731b
#
_cell.length_a   1.000
_cell.length_b   1.000
_cell.length_c   1.000
_cell.angle_alpha   90.00
_cell.angle_beta   90.00
_cell.angle_gamma   90.00
#
_symmetry.space_group_name_H-M   'P 1'
#
loop_
_entity.id
_entity.type
_entity.pdbx_description
1 polymer ?
#
loop_
_entity_poly.entity_id
_entity_poly.type
_entity_poly.pdbx_seq_one_letter_code
_entity_poly.pdbx_strand_id
1 'polypeptide(L)'
;MKFFLKIFIFCFLFIVPANAACKFIIDIGDRGARLFQKFSKPIQESVGEFILPVSAPLVCPNDNLNTNIEIEYIFLGDTPLKSNLAAIKMVVLNDGKNTESNKLTLMNYAKKVYGDFDTGPNPQIFNYFNVWKKQNNVIVYKRLIENLIDEEIFITNKEYNKKLIEFYNQSETGKE
;
A
#
# COMPACT_ATOMS: atom_id res chain seq x y z
N MET A 1 18.42 -44.53 -21.08
CA MET A 1 18.19 -44.11 -19.70
C MET A 1 18.98 -42.87 -19.23
N LYS A 2 20.02 -42.42 -19.91
CA LYS A 2 20.80 -41.21 -19.51
C LYS A 2 20.26 -39.87 -20.05
N PHE A 3 19.34 -39.88 -20.99
CA PHE A 3 18.80 -38.68 -21.61
C PHE A 3 17.62 -38.07 -20.81
N PHE A 4 16.84 -38.91 -20.12
CA PHE A 4 15.70 -38.42 -19.31
C PHE A 4 16.14 -37.75 -18.02
N LEU A 5 17.31 -38.05 -17.48
CA LEU A 5 17.81 -37.46 -16.25
C LEU A 5 18.28 -36.00 -16.43
N LYS A 6 18.70 -35.63 -17.67
CA LYS A 6 19.15 -34.24 -17.96
C LYS A 6 17.99 -33.27 -18.13
N ILE A 7 16.82 -33.74 -18.57
CA ILE A 7 15.62 -32.88 -18.71
C ILE A 7 15.00 -32.58 -17.36
N PHE A 8 15.08 -33.51 -16.39
CA PHE A 8 14.51 -33.30 -15.06
C PHE A 8 15.28 -32.27 -14.21
N ILE A 9 16.59 -32.14 -14.43
CA ILE A 9 17.42 -31.14 -13.72
C ILE A 9 17.18 -29.72 -14.24
N PHE A 10 16.78 -29.56 -15.51
CA PHE A 10 16.55 -28.23 -16.09
C PHE A 10 15.23 -27.58 -15.68
N CYS A 11 14.23 -28.38 -15.28
CA CYS A 11 12.94 -27.87 -14.80
C CYS A 11 12.96 -27.32 -13.37
N PHE A 12 13.99 -27.65 -12.57
CA PHE A 12 14.07 -27.19 -11.17
C PHE A 12 14.72 -25.81 -10.97
N LEU A 13 15.25 -25.20 -12.04
CA LEU A 13 15.97 -23.92 -11.94
C LEU A 13 15.08 -22.68 -12.15
N PHE A 14 13.77 -22.84 -12.34
CA PHE A 14 12.84 -21.73 -12.54
C PHE A 14 11.79 -21.59 -11.43
N ILE A 15 12.07 -22.08 -10.23
CA ILE A 15 11.29 -21.64 -9.07
C ILE A 15 11.83 -20.26 -8.69
N VAL A 16 11.38 -19.24 -9.42
CA VAL A 16 11.49 -17.86 -8.97
C VAL A 16 10.69 -17.80 -7.66
N PRO A 17 11.31 -17.49 -6.51
CA PRO A 17 10.54 -17.32 -5.29
C PRO A 17 9.49 -16.25 -5.59
N ALA A 18 8.21 -16.60 -5.50
CA ALA A 18 7.14 -15.62 -5.53
C ALA A 18 7.44 -14.68 -4.37
N ASN A 19 7.91 -13.48 -4.67
CA ASN A 19 8.10 -12.45 -3.67
C ASN A 19 6.73 -12.23 -3.03
N ALA A 20 6.59 -12.69 -1.79
CA ALA A 20 5.34 -12.57 -1.07
C ALA A 20 5.08 -11.09 -0.81
N ALA A 21 4.15 -10.52 -1.56
CA ALA A 21 3.60 -9.22 -1.23
C ALA A 21 2.88 -9.28 0.12
N CYS A 22 2.71 -8.13 0.78
CA CYS A 22 1.85 -8.02 1.96
C CYS A 22 0.51 -8.72 1.71
N LYS A 23 0.12 -9.61 2.60
CA LYS A 23 -1.21 -10.23 2.55
C LYS A 23 -2.19 -9.33 3.28
N PHE A 24 -2.73 -8.36 2.56
CA PHE A 24 -3.85 -7.58 3.06
C PHE A 24 -5.02 -8.53 3.32
N ILE A 25 -5.63 -8.41 4.49
CA ILE A 25 -6.61 -9.39 5.02
C ILE A 25 -7.93 -9.36 4.25
N ILE A 26 -8.20 -8.21 3.61
CA ILE A 26 -9.41 -7.97 2.80
C ILE A 26 -9.01 -7.25 1.51
N ASP A 27 -9.84 -7.37 0.49
CA ASP A 27 -9.67 -6.72 -0.81
C ASP A 27 -10.42 -5.39 -0.88
N ILE A 28 -10.01 -4.54 -1.84
CA ILE A 28 -10.72 -3.27 -2.13
C ILE A 28 -12.17 -3.58 -2.52
N GLY A 29 -13.11 -2.98 -1.81
CA GLY A 29 -14.54 -3.20 -1.94
C GLY A 29 -15.14 -4.10 -0.84
N ASP A 30 -14.33 -4.83 -0.11
CA ASP A 30 -14.81 -5.67 1.00
C ASP A 30 -15.24 -4.84 2.21
N ARG A 31 -16.11 -5.43 3.04
CA ARG A 31 -16.49 -4.83 4.33
C ARG A 31 -15.41 -5.02 5.38
N GLY A 32 -15.20 -3.98 6.20
CA GLY A 32 -14.17 -3.91 7.23
C GLY A 32 -14.35 -4.83 8.45
N ALA A 33 -15.48 -5.52 8.59
CA ALA A 33 -15.82 -6.27 9.81
C ALA A 33 -14.72 -7.26 10.27
N ARG A 34 -14.06 -7.96 9.34
CA ARG A 34 -12.96 -8.89 9.67
C ARG A 34 -11.74 -8.18 10.24
N LEU A 35 -11.39 -7.00 9.72
CA LEU A 35 -10.27 -6.21 10.21
C LEU A 35 -10.57 -5.62 11.59
N PHE A 36 -11.79 -5.13 11.81
CA PHE A 36 -12.21 -4.54 13.09
C PHE A 36 -12.25 -5.56 14.23
N GLN A 37 -12.52 -6.84 13.92
CA GLN A 37 -12.42 -7.92 14.88
C GLN A 37 -10.97 -8.27 15.24
N LYS A 38 -10.07 -8.17 14.26
CA LYS A 38 -8.67 -8.59 14.44
C LYS A 38 -7.80 -7.51 15.09
N PHE A 39 -7.98 -6.25 14.72
CA PHE A 39 -7.09 -5.16 15.16
C PHE A 39 -7.79 -4.24 16.18
N SER A 40 -8.66 -3.37 15.72
CA SER A 40 -9.39 -2.42 16.55
C SER A 40 -10.56 -1.81 15.78
N LYS A 41 -11.30 -0.92 16.43
CA LYS A 41 -12.28 -0.09 15.72
C LYS A 41 -11.56 1.00 14.92
N PRO A 42 -12.01 1.30 13.70
CA PRO A 42 -11.45 2.39 12.92
C PRO A 42 -11.77 3.74 13.57
N ILE A 43 -10.94 4.72 13.27
CA ILE A 43 -11.12 6.11 13.66
C ILE A 43 -11.97 6.79 12.57
N GLN A 44 -12.94 7.59 12.97
CA GLN A 44 -13.68 8.42 12.02
C GLN A 44 -12.86 9.68 11.72
N GLU A 45 -12.39 9.80 10.48
CA GLU A 45 -11.60 10.95 10.02
C GLU A 45 -12.52 12.09 9.58
N SER A 46 -13.56 11.75 8.85
CA SER A 46 -14.60 12.68 8.43
C SER A 46 -15.97 11.99 8.35
N VAL A 47 -17.02 12.73 8.06
CA VAL A 47 -18.37 12.14 7.88
C VAL A 47 -18.35 11.21 6.68
N GLY A 48 -18.51 9.90 6.93
CA GLY A 48 -18.50 8.88 5.87
C GLY A 48 -17.13 8.28 5.58
N GLU A 49 -16.06 8.72 6.26
CA GLU A 49 -14.71 8.17 6.12
C GLU A 49 -14.20 7.63 7.45
N PHE A 50 -13.67 6.42 7.40
CA PHE A 50 -13.09 5.74 8.56
C PHE A 50 -11.71 5.21 8.19
N ILE A 51 -10.73 5.41 9.08
CA ILE A 51 -9.35 4.94 8.91
C ILE A 51 -9.01 3.96 10.02
N LEU A 52 -8.45 2.80 9.64
CA LEU A 52 -7.88 1.84 10.55
C LEU A 52 -6.36 1.78 10.35
N PRO A 53 -5.58 2.44 11.24
CA PRO A 53 -4.13 2.36 11.20
C PRO A 53 -3.63 1.04 11.82
N VAL A 54 -2.70 0.38 11.14
CA VAL A 54 -2.09 -0.88 11.60
C VAL A 54 -0.59 -0.86 11.31
N SER A 55 0.24 -1.19 12.27
CA SER A 55 1.69 -1.31 12.07
C SER A 55 2.01 -2.36 10.99
N ALA A 56 2.87 -2.02 10.03
CA ALA A 56 3.19 -2.85 8.89
C ALA A 56 3.69 -4.26 9.24
N PRO A 57 4.53 -4.50 10.25
CA PRO A 57 4.95 -5.85 10.65
C PRO A 57 3.81 -6.80 11.01
N LEU A 58 2.65 -6.29 11.45
CA LEU A 58 1.48 -7.11 11.78
C LEU A 58 0.73 -7.63 10.54
N VAL A 59 0.91 -6.96 9.40
CA VAL A 59 0.25 -7.30 8.13
C VAL A 59 1.22 -7.94 7.15
N CYS A 60 2.49 -7.52 7.21
CA CYS A 60 3.55 -7.86 6.28
C CYS A 60 4.77 -8.47 7.02
N PRO A 61 4.63 -9.56 7.78
CA PRO A 61 5.70 -10.02 8.67
C PRO A 61 6.97 -10.48 7.93
N ASN A 62 6.87 -10.77 6.64
CA ASN A 62 7.98 -11.31 5.83
C ASN A 62 8.63 -10.28 4.90
N ASP A 63 8.22 -9.02 4.94
CA ASP A 63 8.65 -8.01 3.96
C ASP A 63 9.69 -7.02 4.50
N ASN A 64 10.26 -7.27 5.68
CA ASN A 64 11.24 -6.39 6.34
C ASN A 64 10.76 -4.94 6.51
N LEU A 65 9.45 -4.74 6.58
CA LEU A 65 8.87 -3.46 6.93
C LEU A 65 8.93 -3.32 8.46
N ASN A 66 9.48 -2.21 8.93
CA ASN A 66 9.63 -1.93 10.35
C ASN A 66 8.40 -1.25 10.95
N THR A 67 8.44 -0.97 12.26
CA THR A 67 7.35 -0.32 12.99
C THR A 67 7.12 1.13 12.61
N ASN A 68 8.05 1.76 11.87
CA ASN A 68 7.90 3.13 11.36
C ASN A 68 7.10 3.18 10.05
N ILE A 69 6.65 2.02 9.56
CA ILE A 69 5.71 1.94 8.45
C ILE A 69 4.33 1.61 9.01
N GLU A 70 3.36 2.42 8.69
CA GLU A 70 1.95 2.21 9.02
C GLU A 70 1.15 1.87 7.76
N ILE A 71 0.17 0.99 7.92
CA ILE A 71 -0.81 0.64 6.90
C ILE A 71 -2.15 1.22 7.35
N GLU A 72 -2.66 2.17 6.59
CA GLU A 72 -3.96 2.78 6.81
C GLU A 72 -4.97 2.11 5.87
N TYR A 73 -5.96 1.43 6.43
CA TYR A 73 -7.12 0.94 5.68
C TYR A 73 -8.19 2.02 5.68
N ILE A 74 -8.50 2.56 4.50
CA ILE A 74 -9.44 3.68 4.30
C ILE A 74 -10.79 3.12 3.86
N PHE A 75 -11.83 3.37 4.63
CA PHE A 75 -13.19 2.88 4.41
C PHE A 75 -14.14 4.03 4.12
N LEU A 76 -15.05 3.84 3.17
CA LEU A 76 -16.14 4.76 2.88
C LEU A 76 -17.50 4.12 3.18
N GLY A 77 -18.38 4.84 3.89
CA GLY A 77 -19.74 4.41 4.23
C GLY A 77 -20.33 5.18 5.41
N ASP A 78 -21.59 4.90 5.74
CA ASP A 78 -22.32 5.63 6.79
C ASP A 78 -21.85 5.31 8.21
N THR A 79 -21.40 4.09 8.42
CA THR A 79 -20.88 3.62 9.72
C THR A 79 -19.74 2.63 9.49
N PRO A 80 -18.84 2.40 10.47
CA PRO A 80 -17.74 1.44 10.30
C PRO A 80 -18.18 0.07 9.79
N LEU A 81 -19.25 -0.49 10.35
CA LEU A 81 -19.75 -1.83 9.98
C LEU A 81 -20.43 -1.88 8.60
N LYS A 82 -20.86 -0.73 8.09
CA LYS A 82 -21.49 -0.61 6.76
C LYS A 82 -20.54 0.01 5.72
N SER A 83 -19.30 0.28 6.10
CA SER A 83 -18.31 0.84 5.19
C SER A 83 -17.56 -0.26 4.43
N ASN A 84 -17.14 0.08 3.22
CA ASN A 84 -16.33 -0.78 2.37
C ASN A 84 -14.91 -0.22 2.26
N LEU A 85 -13.92 -1.10 2.17
CA LEU A 85 -12.53 -0.70 1.94
C LEU A 85 -12.40 0.02 0.59
N ALA A 86 -12.02 1.27 0.62
CA ALA A 86 -11.86 2.11 -0.56
C ALA A 86 -10.40 2.18 -1.01
N ALA A 87 -9.47 2.20 -0.05
CA ALA A 87 -8.05 2.19 -0.34
C ALA A 87 -7.23 1.58 0.82
N ILE A 88 -6.00 1.19 0.48
CA ILE A 88 -4.96 0.84 1.44
C ILE A 88 -3.80 1.81 1.19
N LYS A 89 -3.34 2.48 2.23
CA LYS A 89 -2.23 3.41 2.16
C LYS A 89 -1.11 2.92 3.09
N MET A 90 0.11 2.86 2.59
CA MET A 90 1.30 2.59 3.38
C MET A 90 2.08 3.88 3.50
N VAL A 91 2.39 4.29 4.72
CA VAL A 91 3.09 5.56 4.98
C VAL A 91 4.29 5.35 5.89
N VAL A 92 5.30 6.20 5.73
CA VAL A 92 6.40 6.30 6.67
C VAL A 92 6.02 7.26 7.79
N LEU A 93 6.06 6.78 9.03
CA LEU A 93 5.87 7.61 10.21
C LEU A 93 7.17 8.39 10.50
N ASN A 94 7.17 9.65 10.15
CA ASN A 94 8.38 10.46 10.22
C ASN A 94 8.67 11.06 11.61
N ASP A 95 7.72 11.11 12.51
CA ASP A 95 7.82 11.76 13.83
C ASP A 95 8.54 13.13 13.80
N GLY A 96 8.44 13.84 12.67
CA GLY A 96 9.12 15.09 12.41
C GLY A 96 10.63 15.00 12.11
N LYS A 97 11.20 13.80 11.85
CA LYS A 97 12.64 13.61 11.71
C LYS A 97 13.14 13.11 10.35
N ASN A 98 12.30 12.69 9.42
CA ASN A 98 12.67 12.21 8.07
C ASN A 98 13.64 11.01 8.01
N THR A 99 14.02 10.41 9.11
CA THR A 99 15.12 9.44 9.15
C THR A 99 14.80 8.16 8.40
N GLU A 100 13.57 7.68 8.45
CA GLU A 100 13.18 6.44 7.78
C GLU A 100 12.92 6.65 6.28
N SER A 101 12.38 7.81 5.88
CA SER A 101 12.18 8.14 4.46
C SER A 101 13.49 8.16 3.67
N ASN A 102 14.59 8.53 4.31
CA ASN A 102 15.91 8.51 3.68
C ASN A 102 16.42 7.09 3.39
N LYS A 103 15.88 6.07 4.06
CA LYS A 103 16.22 4.66 3.82
C LYS A 103 15.53 4.08 2.59
N LEU A 104 14.62 4.80 1.96
CA LEU A 104 13.86 4.36 0.77
C LEU A 104 13.13 3.03 0.98
N THR A 105 12.63 2.80 2.19
CA THR A 105 12.03 1.50 2.56
C THR A 105 10.81 1.18 1.71
N LEU A 106 9.88 2.13 1.53
CA LEU A 106 8.70 1.95 0.69
C LEU A 106 9.06 1.90 -0.80
N MET A 107 10.05 2.67 -1.27
CA MET A 107 10.54 2.59 -2.64
C MET A 107 11.07 1.18 -2.95
N ASN A 108 11.92 0.65 -2.08
CA ASN A 108 12.50 -0.68 -2.25
C ASN A 108 11.42 -1.78 -2.20
N TYR A 109 10.44 -1.64 -1.30
CA TYR A 109 9.29 -2.53 -1.24
C TYR A 109 8.47 -2.45 -2.54
N ALA A 110 8.14 -1.25 -3.02
CA ALA A 110 7.37 -1.04 -4.24
C ALA A 110 8.06 -1.66 -5.47
N LYS A 111 9.36 -1.41 -5.64
CA LYS A 111 10.16 -2.01 -6.72
C LYS A 111 10.16 -3.53 -6.67
N LYS A 112 10.35 -4.11 -5.49
CA LYS A 112 10.36 -5.56 -5.27
C LYS A 112 9.02 -6.21 -5.61
N VAL A 113 7.91 -5.59 -5.20
CA VAL A 113 6.57 -6.19 -5.26
C VAL A 113 5.82 -5.86 -6.54
N TYR A 114 5.88 -4.61 -6.97
CA TYR A 114 5.09 -4.13 -8.10
C TYR A 114 5.89 -4.04 -9.40
N GLY A 115 7.20 -4.01 -9.30
CA GLY A 115 8.13 -3.93 -10.43
C GLY A 115 8.98 -2.66 -10.40
N ASP A 116 10.17 -2.75 -10.98
CA ASP A 116 11.12 -1.65 -10.99
C ASP A 116 10.61 -0.46 -11.81
N PHE A 117 11.12 0.73 -11.49
CA PHE A 117 10.85 1.98 -12.17
C PHE A 117 12.06 2.91 -12.11
N ASP A 118 12.14 3.82 -13.06
CA ASP A 118 13.24 4.77 -13.14
C ASP A 118 13.15 5.81 -12.01
N THR A 119 14.19 5.88 -11.20
CA THR A 119 14.35 6.87 -10.13
C THR A 119 15.49 7.84 -10.40
N GLY A 120 16.09 7.77 -11.59
CA GLY A 120 17.31 8.47 -11.91
C GLY A 120 18.54 7.87 -11.21
N PRO A 121 19.72 8.52 -11.39
CA PRO A 121 20.99 8.00 -10.88
C PRO A 121 21.10 8.03 -9.34
N ASN A 122 20.32 8.85 -8.67
CA ASN A 122 20.26 8.92 -7.20
C ASN A 122 18.83 8.80 -6.70
N PRO A 123 18.40 7.62 -6.25
CA PRO A 123 17.03 7.40 -5.76
C PRO A 123 16.65 8.30 -4.56
N GLN A 124 17.60 8.78 -3.78
CA GLN A 124 17.33 9.65 -2.62
C GLN A 124 16.74 11.01 -3.00
N ILE A 125 17.02 11.48 -4.23
CA ILE A 125 16.47 12.75 -4.73
C ILE A 125 15.22 12.55 -5.60
N PHE A 126 14.72 11.33 -5.72
CA PHE A 126 13.46 11.07 -6.44
C PHE A 126 12.32 11.84 -5.75
N ASN A 127 11.68 12.74 -6.51
CA ASN A 127 10.64 13.65 -6.03
C ASN A 127 9.47 13.64 -7.00
N TYR A 128 8.81 12.48 -7.11
CA TYR A 128 7.74 12.24 -8.06
C TYR A 128 6.88 11.05 -7.65
N PHE A 129 6.08 10.54 -8.55
CA PHE A 129 5.28 9.31 -8.33
C PHE A 129 5.50 8.30 -9.46
N ASN A 130 5.17 7.03 -9.18
CA ASN A 130 5.07 5.97 -10.17
C ASN A 130 3.76 5.21 -10.01
N VAL A 131 3.20 4.72 -11.12
CA VAL A 131 1.89 4.06 -11.13
C VAL A 131 1.99 2.69 -11.78
N TRP A 132 1.47 1.68 -11.09
CA TRP A 132 1.28 0.35 -11.65
C TRP A 132 -0.20 0.01 -11.75
N LYS A 133 -0.55 -0.76 -12.76
CA LYS A 133 -1.87 -1.40 -12.90
C LYS A 133 -1.67 -2.90 -12.79
N LYS A 134 -2.17 -3.51 -11.73
CA LYS A 134 -2.06 -4.95 -11.45
C LYS A 134 -3.45 -5.54 -11.23
N GLN A 135 -3.87 -6.44 -12.13
CA GLN A 135 -5.23 -6.99 -12.11
C GLN A 135 -6.27 -5.85 -12.12
N ASN A 136 -7.07 -5.72 -11.06
CA ASN A 136 -8.08 -4.68 -10.92
C ASN A 136 -7.59 -3.47 -10.10
N ASN A 137 -6.37 -3.53 -9.55
CA ASN A 137 -5.85 -2.49 -8.67
C ASN A 137 -4.97 -1.49 -9.41
N VAL A 138 -5.04 -0.26 -8.95
CA VAL A 138 -4.12 0.83 -9.27
C VAL A 138 -3.25 1.05 -8.03
N ILE A 139 -1.95 0.98 -8.21
CA ILE A 139 -0.96 1.18 -7.16
C ILE A 139 -0.17 2.43 -7.52
N VAL A 140 -0.10 3.38 -6.60
CA VAL A 140 0.66 4.62 -6.75
C VAL A 140 1.72 4.64 -5.66
N TYR A 141 2.99 4.70 -6.03
CA TYR A 141 4.05 5.10 -5.13
C TYR A 141 4.30 6.59 -5.33
N LYS A 142 4.37 7.34 -4.25
CA LYS A 142 4.66 8.78 -4.25
C LYS A 142 5.79 9.06 -3.25
N ARG A 143 6.68 9.97 -3.62
CA ARG A 143 7.67 10.54 -2.73
C ARG A 143 7.83 12.03 -3.03
N LEU A 144 7.61 12.85 -2.03
CA LEU A 144 7.78 14.29 -2.10
C LEU A 144 8.88 14.72 -1.12
N ILE A 145 9.82 15.52 -1.64
CA ILE A 145 10.95 16.05 -0.87
C ILE A 145 10.72 17.54 -0.71
N GLU A 146 10.16 17.92 0.41
CA GLU A 146 9.98 19.33 0.81
C GLU A 146 10.60 19.53 2.19
N ASN A 147 9.89 20.18 3.11
CA ASN A 147 10.36 20.35 4.49
C ASN A 147 10.46 19.01 5.24
N LEU A 148 9.53 18.10 4.96
CA LEU A 148 9.51 16.72 5.42
C LEU A 148 9.35 15.80 4.21
N ILE A 149 10.10 14.70 4.17
CA ILE A 149 9.95 13.71 3.11
C ILE A 149 8.65 12.95 3.36
N ASP A 150 7.72 13.06 2.41
CA ASP A 150 6.47 12.32 2.38
C ASP A 150 6.63 11.14 1.40
N GLU A 151 6.58 9.91 1.92
CA GLU A 151 6.73 8.68 1.14
C GLU A 151 5.56 7.76 1.42
N GLU A 152 4.81 7.42 0.39
CA GLU A 152 3.62 6.58 0.50
C GLU A 152 3.45 5.60 -0.66
N ILE A 153 2.74 4.51 -0.39
CA ILE A 153 2.15 3.64 -1.42
C ILE A 153 0.64 3.67 -1.22
N PHE A 154 -0.10 4.00 -2.26
CA PHE A 154 -1.55 4.04 -2.26
C PHE A 154 -2.10 2.98 -3.20
N ILE A 155 -2.99 2.13 -2.70
CA ILE A 155 -3.58 1.01 -3.44
C ILE A 155 -5.09 1.18 -3.43
N THR A 156 -5.68 1.23 -4.62
CA THR A 156 -7.14 1.28 -4.79
C THR A 156 -7.51 0.57 -6.10
N ASN A 157 -8.79 0.54 -6.46
CA ASN A 157 -9.22 0.10 -7.78
C ASN A 157 -9.96 1.23 -8.52
N LYS A 158 -10.27 1.02 -9.80
CA LYS A 158 -10.89 2.06 -10.64
C LYS A 158 -12.23 2.59 -10.06
N GLU A 159 -13.04 1.70 -9.50
CA GLU A 159 -14.34 2.06 -8.94
C GLU A 159 -14.18 2.91 -7.68
N TYR A 160 -13.38 2.43 -6.73
CA TYR A 160 -13.20 3.12 -5.45
C TYR A 160 -12.33 4.37 -5.57
N ASN A 161 -11.40 4.42 -6.51
CA ASN A 161 -10.69 5.66 -6.82
C ASN A 161 -11.66 6.77 -7.25
N LYS A 162 -12.65 6.43 -8.09
CA LYS A 162 -13.69 7.40 -8.48
C LYS A 162 -14.52 7.86 -7.27
N LYS A 163 -14.95 6.93 -6.41
CA LYS A 163 -15.71 7.24 -5.19
C LYS A 163 -14.92 8.13 -4.22
N LEU A 164 -13.61 7.87 -4.05
CA LEU A 164 -12.75 8.72 -3.22
C LEU A 164 -12.62 10.14 -3.76
N ILE A 165 -12.43 10.30 -5.07
CA ILE A 165 -12.37 11.61 -5.71
C ILE A 165 -13.70 12.36 -5.51
N GLU A 166 -14.83 11.70 -5.75
CA GLU A 166 -16.16 12.29 -5.55
C GLU A 166 -16.37 12.68 -4.08
N PHE A 167 -15.97 11.83 -3.15
CA PHE A 167 -16.08 12.07 -1.72
C PHE A 167 -15.27 13.30 -1.27
N TYR A 168 -14.01 13.39 -1.66
CA TYR A 168 -13.15 14.52 -1.27
C TYR A 168 -13.58 15.84 -1.93
N ASN A 169 -14.01 15.81 -3.19
CA ASN A 169 -14.55 17.01 -3.85
C ASN A 169 -15.81 17.54 -3.15
N GLN A 170 -16.69 16.65 -2.66
CA GLN A 170 -17.89 17.09 -1.91
C GLN A 170 -17.54 17.65 -0.54
N SER A 171 -16.52 17.11 0.14
CA SER A 171 -16.07 17.59 1.44
C SER A 171 -15.40 18.98 1.38
N GLU A 172 -14.79 19.32 0.26
CA GLU A 172 -14.21 20.66 0.03
C GLU A 172 -15.27 21.72 -0.26
N THR A 173 -16.29 21.38 -1.05
CA THR A 173 -17.37 22.31 -1.41
C THR A 173 -18.37 22.58 -0.28
N GLY A 174 -18.43 21.75 0.75
CA GLY A 174 -19.28 21.93 1.93
C GLY A 174 -18.66 22.79 3.05
N LYS A 175 -17.51 23.41 2.81
CA LYS A 175 -16.82 24.28 3.78
C LYS A 175 -16.97 25.79 3.50
N GLU A 176 -17.89 26.18 2.61
CA GLU A 176 -18.27 27.59 2.38
C GLU A 176 -19.43 28.04 3.27
#